data_8015a7f92fdc472d5c50e036625a97c9
#
_entry.id   8015a7f92fdc472d5c50e036625a97c9
#
_cell.length_a   1.000
_cell.length_b   1.000
_cell.length_c   1.000
_cell.angle_alpha   90.00
_cell.angle_beta   90.00
_cell.angle_gamma   90.00
#
_symmetry.space_group_name_H-M   'P 1'
#
loop_
_entity.id
_entity.type
_entity.pdbx_description
1 polymer ?
#
loop_
_entity_poly.entity_id
_entity_poly.type
_entity_poly.pdbx_seq_one_letter_code
_entity_poly.pdbx_strand_id
1 'polypeptide(L)'
;MVIGGSSESEAAGSSSRLLLLVEDEADARSILTRRMQAAGWTCLAHPDAESAMQDPQLRFVEAVVADLMLGEGRMNGIELIRVLRAQGVRVPVVIVTAFADKARLKDALNAGAAYLLEKPFATDSLREVLNRVTSINVDLARMVDRALSKKRLTPKEDGVARLVLKGLSSAEIAAITGNSEKTIKQHLTQIYLKFGVEGRAEFFHTVFPT
;
A
#
# COMPACT_ATOMS: atom_id res chain seq x y z
N MET A 1 -46.30 11.43 30.63
CA MET A 1 -44.94 11.91 30.78
C MET A 1 -44.03 10.90 30.07
N VAL A 2 -43.75 11.18 28.80
CA VAL A 2 -43.04 10.26 27.90
C VAL A 2 -41.69 10.87 27.67
N ILE A 3 -40.65 10.19 28.10
CA ILE A 3 -39.26 10.55 27.87
C ILE A 3 -38.79 9.80 26.62
N GLY A 4 -38.64 10.57 25.55
CA GLY A 4 -38.07 10.07 24.30
C GLY A 4 -36.59 9.78 24.46
N GLY A 5 -36.22 8.52 24.27
CA GLY A 5 -34.85 8.12 24.09
C GLY A 5 -34.40 8.44 22.68
N SER A 6 -33.52 9.42 22.56
CA SER A 6 -32.83 9.72 21.31
C SER A 6 -31.76 8.63 21.10
N SER A 7 -32.00 7.77 20.13
CA SER A 7 -30.97 6.88 19.63
C SER A 7 -29.98 7.71 18.79
N GLU A 8 -28.88 8.14 19.40
CA GLU A 8 -27.71 8.57 18.66
C GLU A 8 -27.11 7.35 17.95
N SER A 9 -27.45 7.27 16.67
CA SER A 9 -26.76 6.40 15.74
C SER A 9 -25.32 6.92 15.63
N GLU A 10 -24.41 6.25 16.33
CA GLU A 10 -22.98 6.39 16.08
C GLU A 10 -22.72 6.06 14.61
N ALA A 11 -22.61 7.11 13.80
CA ALA A 11 -22.02 7.04 12.49
C ALA A 11 -20.53 6.71 12.70
N ALA A 12 -20.21 5.41 12.66
CA ALA A 12 -18.84 4.94 12.54
C ALA A 12 -18.21 5.70 11.37
N GLY A 13 -17.24 6.57 11.68
CA GLY A 13 -16.53 7.38 10.70
C GLY A 13 -15.91 6.46 9.66
N SER A 14 -16.56 6.36 8.51
CA SER A 14 -16.00 5.69 7.33
C SER A 14 -14.80 6.51 6.90
N SER A 15 -13.62 6.10 7.33
CA SER A 15 -12.35 6.59 6.81
C SER A 15 -12.40 6.37 5.30
N SER A 16 -12.55 7.47 4.55
CA SER A 16 -12.64 7.43 3.09
C SER A 16 -11.32 6.86 2.55
N ARG A 17 -11.41 5.70 1.90
CA ARG A 17 -10.25 4.99 1.33
C ARG A 17 -9.74 5.75 0.11
N LEU A 18 -8.47 6.11 0.10
CA LEU A 18 -7.88 6.91 -0.97
C LEU A 18 -7.23 6.03 -2.04
N LEU A 19 -7.67 6.17 -3.29
CA LEU A 19 -7.19 5.45 -4.47
C LEU A 19 -6.48 6.41 -5.41
N LEU A 20 -5.26 6.11 -5.82
CA LEU A 20 -4.63 6.76 -6.95
C LEU A 20 -5.03 6.03 -8.24
N LEU A 21 -5.59 6.76 -9.19
CA LEU A 21 -5.98 6.26 -10.51
C LEU A 21 -5.18 6.99 -11.59
N VAL A 22 -4.43 6.24 -12.40
CA VAL A 22 -3.63 6.78 -13.50
C VAL A 22 -4.08 6.14 -14.81
N GLU A 23 -4.68 6.96 -15.69
CA GLU A 23 -5.27 6.53 -16.97
C GLU A 23 -5.19 7.71 -17.93
N ASP A 24 -4.57 7.57 -19.09
CA ASP A 24 -4.36 8.67 -20.03
C ASP A 24 -5.64 9.03 -20.81
N GLU A 25 -6.49 8.06 -21.10
CA GLU A 25 -7.75 8.29 -21.79
C GLU A 25 -8.77 8.97 -20.86
N ALA A 26 -9.19 10.20 -21.23
CA ALA A 26 -10.02 11.04 -20.36
C ALA A 26 -11.39 10.40 -20.03
N ASP A 27 -12.02 9.75 -21.01
CA ASP A 27 -13.32 9.10 -20.83
C ASP A 27 -13.19 7.86 -19.93
N ALA A 28 -12.19 7.00 -20.15
CA ALA A 28 -11.91 5.85 -19.32
C ALA A 28 -11.60 6.28 -17.88
N ARG A 29 -10.75 7.29 -17.69
CA ARG A 29 -10.42 7.87 -16.39
C ARG A 29 -11.66 8.38 -15.66
N SER A 30 -12.52 9.14 -16.35
CA SER A 30 -13.77 9.67 -15.78
C SER A 30 -14.74 8.56 -15.36
N ILE A 31 -14.90 7.55 -16.20
CA ILE A 31 -15.77 6.39 -15.94
C ILE A 31 -15.25 5.61 -14.72
N LEU A 32 -13.96 5.28 -14.70
CA LEU A 32 -13.34 4.53 -13.60
C LEU A 32 -13.44 5.32 -12.29
N THR A 33 -13.16 6.62 -12.31
CA THR A 33 -13.28 7.49 -11.13
C THR A 33 -14.68 7.43 -10.55
N ARG A 34 -15.72 7.66 -11.36
CA ARG A 34 -17.12 7.61 -10.88
C ARG A 34 -17.50 6.25 -10.31
N ARG A 35 -17.05 5.18 -10.95
CA ARG A 35 -17.35 3.81 -10.51
C ARG A 35 -16.65 3.47 -9.20
N MET A 36 -15.42 3.91 -9.02
CA MET A 36 -14.69 3.69 -7.77
C MET A 36 -15.24 4.55 -6.63
N GLN A 37 -15.68 5.78 -6.92
CA GLN A 37 -16.38 6.62 -5.96
C GLN A 37 -17.70 5.98 -5.49
N ALA A 38 -18.49 5.42 -6.41
CA ALA A 38 -19.69 4.66 -6.06
C ALA A 38 -19.39 3.40 -5.23
N ALA A 39 -18.17 2.85 -5.33
CA ALA A 39 -17.69 1.73 -4.54
C ALA A 39 -17.06 2.15 -3.18
N GLY A 40 -17.14 3.44 -2.81
CA GLY A 40 -16.67 3.96 -1.52
C GLY A 40 -15.22 4.41 -1.49
N TRP A 41 -14.58 4.59 -2.63
CA TRP A 41 -13.23 5.15 -2.73
C TRP A 41 -13.26 6.66 -3.00
N THR A 42 -12.33 7.39 -2.39
CA THR A 42 -11.96 8.73 -2.88
C THR A 42 -10.83 8.56 -3.89
N CYS A 43 -10.97 9.17 -5.07
CA CYS A 43 -10.02 8.98 -6.16
C CYS A 43 -9.18 10.23 -6.42
N LEU A 44 -7.86 10.06 -6.45
CA LEU A 44 -6.90 10.98 -7.04
C LEU A 44 -6.69 10.50 -8.48
N ALA A 45 -7.26 11.19 -9.45
CA ALA A 45 -7.26 10.76 -10.84
C ALA A 45 -6.33 11.62 -11.69
N HIS A 46 -5.31 11.00 -12.28
CA HIS A 46 -4.27 11.67 -13.07
C HIS A 46 -4.19 11.09 -14.47
N PRO A 47 -3.87 11.92 -15.48
CA PRO A 47 -3.74 11.48 -16.88
C PRO A 47 -2.40 10.78 -17.16
N ASP A 48 -1.42 10.92 -16.28
CA ASP A 48 -0.06 10.40 -16.47
C ASP A 48 0.62 10.15 -15.12
N ALA A 49 1.70 9.38 -15.17
CA ALA A 49 2.46 9.01 -13.99
C ALA A 49 3.20 10.22 -13.37
N GLU A 50 3.64 11.15 -14.20
CA GLU A 50 4.39 12.33 -13.79
C GLU A 50 3.53 13.26 -12.89
N SER A 51 2.30 13.56 -13.29
CA SER A 51 1.37 14.34 -12.47
C SER A 51 0.93 13.60 -11.22
N ALA A 52 0.74 12.28 -11.31
CA ALA A 52 0.42 11.44 -10.16
C ALA A 52 1.53 11.46 -9.10
N MET A 53 2.79 11.44 -9.52
CA MET A 53 3.95 11.49 -8.61
C MET A 53 4.14 12.83 -7.90
N GLN A 54 3.55 13.91 -8.44
CA GLN A 54 3.59 15.25 -7.85
C GLN A 54 2.42 15.51 -6.88
N ASP A 55 1.44 14.61 -6.81
CA ASP A 55 0.28 14.81 -5.93
C ASP A 55 0.69 14.75 -4.45
N PRO A 56 0.44 15.80 -3.66
CA PRO A 56 0.81 15.85 -2.25
C PRO A 56 0.09 14.81 -1.38
N GLN A 57 -1.02 14.27 -1.88
CA GLN A 57 -1.80 13.24 -1.19
C GLN A 57 -1.31 11.82 -1.49
N LEU A 58 -0.35 11.63 -2.40
CA LEU A 58 0.20 10.32 -2.77
C LEU A 58 0.62 9.48 -1.56
N ARG A 59 1.14 10.11 -0.52
CA ARG A 59 1.56 9.44 0.73
C ARG A 59 0.41 8.81 1.53
N PHE A 60 -0.82 9.20 1.25
CA PHE A 60 -2.01 8.73 1.96
C PHE A 60 -2.83 7.71 1.18
N VAL A 61 -2.46 7.41 -0.06
CA VAL A 61 -3.19 6.44 -0.86
C VAL A 61 -3.06 5.02 -0.27
N GLU A 62 -4.13 4.26 -0.36
CA GLU A 62 -4.19 2.87 0.10
C GLU A 62 -3.94 1.86 -1.02
N ALA A 63 -4.20 2.27 -2.26
CA ALA A 63 -3.95 1.48 -3.45
C ALA A 63 -3.73 2.38 -4.67
N VAL A 64 -3.11 1.80 -5.70
CA VAL A 64 -2.92 2.43 -7.01
C VAL A 64 -3.55 1.55 -8.07
N VAL A 65 -4.28 2.15 -9.00
CA VAL A 65 -4.71 1.55 -10.26
C VAL A 65 -4.07 2.35 -11.37
N ALA A 66 -3.31 1.71 -12.23
CA ALA A 66 -2.64 2.38 -13.33
C ALA A 66 -2.77 1.59 -14.63
N ASP A 67 -3.02 2.28 -15.74
CA ASP A 67 -2.83 1.65 -17.05
C ASP A 67 -1.36 1.27 -17.24
N LEU A 68 -1.15 0.17 -17.92
CA LEU A 68 0.19 -0.24 -18.33
C LEU A 68 0.79 0.77 -19.33
N MET A 69 -0.03 1.26 -20.26
CA MET A 69 0.35 2.21 -21.30
C MET A 69 -0.25 3.58 -20.99
N LEU A 70 0.59 4.57 -20.68
CA LEU A 70 0.21 5.93 -20.28
C LEU A 70 0.67 6.98 -21.29
N GLY A 71 0.39 6.73 -22.57
CA GLY A 71 0.78 7.60 -23.66
C GLY A 71 2.19 7.35 -24.20
N GLU A 72 2.46 7.80 -25.42
CA GLU A 72 3.77 7.66 -26.06
C GLU A 72 4.79 8.65 -25.45
N GLY A 73 6.00 8.16 -25.19
CA GLY A 73 7.12 8.95 -24.67
C GLY A 73 6.99 9.38 -23.21
N ARG A 74 6.01 8.83 -22.47
CA ARG A 74 5.79 9.07 -21.04
C ARG A 74 6.13 7.84 -20.22
N MET A 75 6.23 8.02 -18.91
CA MET A 75 6.41 6.93 -17.96
C MET A 75 5.22 5.96 -18.06
N ASN A 76 5.49 4.68 -18.28
CA ASN A 76 4.46 3.63 -18.30
C ASN A 76 4.13 3.12 -16.88
N GLY A 77 3.10 2.27 -16.76
CA GLY A 77 2.67 1.75 -15.45
C GLY A 77 3.74 0.94 -14.71
N ILE A 78 4.65 0.24 -15.43
CA ILE A 78 5.74 -0.53 -14.80
C ILE A 78 6.80 0.43 -14.23
N GLU A 79 7.13 1.47 -14.97
CA GLU A 79 8.06 2.51 -14.51
C GLU A 79 7.50 3.27 -13.32
N LEU A 80 6.20 3.59 -13.34
CA LEU A 80 5.49 4.16 -12.18
C LEU A 80 5.66 3.28 -10.93
N ILE A 81 5.47 1.96 -11.04
CA ILE A 81 5.70 1.04 -9.91
C ILE A 81 7.13 1.18 -9.38
N ARG A 82 8.14 1.17 -10.26
CA ARG A 82 9.55 1.26 -9.86
C ARG A 82 9.83 2.57 -9.13
N VAL A 83 9.30 3.70 -9.63
CA VAL A 83 9.47 5.01 -9.00
C VAL A 83 8.76 5.07 -7.64
N LEU A 84 7.52 4.59 -7.54
CA LEU A 84 6.80 4.47 -6.27
C LEU A 84 7.61 3.67 -5.23
N ARG A 85 8.17 2.52 -5.63
CA ARG A 85 9.01 1.69 -4.75
C ARG A 85 10.29 2.38 -4.33
N ALA A 86 10.95 3.10 -5.25
CA ALA A 86 12.15 3.90 -4.96
C ALA A 86 11.87 5.03 -3.96
N GLN A 87 10.68 5.61 -3.99
CA GLN A 87 10.22 6.62 -3.03
C GLN A 87 9.66 6.04 -1.71
N GLY A 88 9.73 4.72 -1.53
CA GLY A 88 9.25 4.05 -0.31
C GLY A 88 7.73 3.85 -0.24
N VAL A 89 6.99 4.16 -1.29
CA VAL A 89 5.55 3.92 -1.38
C VAL A 89 5.31 2.42 -1.62
N ARG A 90 4.74 1.73 -0.62
CA ARG A 90 4.59 0.24 -0.60
C ARG A 90 3.14 -0.22 -0.74
N VAL A 91 2.23 0.66 -1.12
CA VAL A 91 0.82 0.29 -1.34
C VAL A 91 0.66 -0.67 -2.52
N PRO A 92 -0.39 -1.51 -2.55
CA PRO A 92 -0.64 -2.39 -3.67
C PRO A 92 -0.91 -1.60 -4.95
N VAL A 93 -0.32 -2.05 -6.05
CA VAL A 93 -0.52 -1.50 -7.38
C VAL A 93 -1.22 -2.55 -8.24
N VAL A 94 -2.38 -2.19 -8.76
CA VAL A 94 -3.13 -2.97 -9.75
C VAL A 94 -2.85 -2.34 -11.12
N ILE A 95 -2.25 -3.11 -12.01
CA ILE A 95 -2.07 -2.69 -13.41
C ILE A 95 -3.30 -3.13 -14.21
N VAL A 96 -3.85 -2.20 -14.98
CA VAL A 96 -4.89 -2.48 -15.97
C VAL A 96 -4.28 -2.38 -17.38
N THR A 97 -4.68 -3.25 -18.30
CA THR A 97 -4.09 -3.24 -19.64
C THR A 97 -5.02 -3.87 -20.68
N ALA A 98 -5.03 -3.29 -21.88
CA ALA A 98 -5.71 -3.89 -23.03
C ALA A 98 -4.87 -4.99 -23.72
N PHE A 99 -3.56 -5.05 -23.45
CA PHE A 99 -2.63 -5.96 -24.09
C PHE A 99 -1.76 -6.66 -23.03
N ALA A 100 -2.06 -7.91 -22.81
CA ALA A 100 -1.32 -8.76 -21.88
C ALA A 100 -0.38 -9.71 -22.64
N ASP A 101 0.72 -9.19 -23.22
CA ASP A 101 1.77 -10.11 -23.63
C ASP A 101 2.50 -10.66 -22.39
N LYS A 102 2.91 -11.94 -22.47
CA LYS A 102 3.53 -12.65 -21.33
C LYS A 102 4.77 -11.96 -20.77
N ALA A 103 5.53 -11.26 -21.62
CA ALA A 103 6.76 -10.58 -21.20
C ALA A 103 6.43 -9.37 -20.33
N ARG A 104 5.51 -8.51 -20.76
CA ARG A 104 5.06 -7.34 -20.00
C ARG A 104 4.36 -7.71 -18.69
N LEU A 105 3.56 -8.79 -18.69
CA LEU A 105 2.96 -9.32 -17.47
C LEU A 105 4.02 -9.73 -16.45
N LYS A 106 5.05 -10.46 -16.89
CA LYS A 106 6.17 -10.86 -16.05
C LYS A 106 6.94 -9.64 -15.52
N ASP A 107 7.18 -8.65 -16.35
CA ASP A 107 7.90 -7.43 -15.97
C ASP A 107 7.10 -6.60 -14.95
N ALA A 108 5.77 -6.50 -15.10
CA ALA A 108 4.92 -5.81 -14.14
C ALA A 108 4.94 -6.51 -12.77
N LEU A 109 4.84 -7.84 -12.74
CA LEU A 109 4.94 -8.62 -11.50
C LEU A 109 6.32 -8.48 -10.85
N ASN A 110 7.40 -8.55 -11.63
CA ASN A 110 8.77 -8.36 -11.14
C ASN A 110 8.99 -6.94 -10.60
N ALA A 111 8.33 -5.93 -11.16
CA ALA A 111 8.37 -4.56 -10.64
C ALA A 111 7.58 -4.40 -9.33
N GLY A 112 6.73 -5.35 -8.98
CA GLY A 112 5.95 -5.36 -7.74
C GLY A 112 4.49 -4.97 -7.92
N ALA A 113 3.88 -5.25 -9.10
CA ALA A 113 2.44 -5.22 -9.26
C ALA A 113 1.80 -6.25 -8.34
N ALA A 114 0.76 -5.84 -7.60
CA ALA A 114 0.00 -6.74 -6.73
C ALA A 114 -1.02 -7.56 -7.53
N TYR A 115 -1.50 -7.02 -8.62
CA TYR A 115 -2.45 -7.67 -9.51
C TYR A 115 -2.40 -7.07 -10.93
N LEU A 116 -2.83 -7.88 -11.90
CA LEU A 116 -2.97 -7.49 -13.31
C LEU A 116 -4.40 -7.76 -13.73
N LEU A 117 -5.07 -6.76 -14.29
CA LEU A 117 -6.45 -6.85 -14.75
C LEU A 117 -6.51 -6.49 -16.25
N GLU A 118 -7.01 -7.41 -17.06
CA GLU A 118 -7.11 -7.23 -18.51
C GLU A 118 -8.39 -6.45 -18.87
N LYS A 119 -8.27 -5.45 -19.73
CA LYS A 119 -9.40 -4.71 -20.32
C LYS A 119 -10.02 -5.52 -21.47
N PRO A 120 -11.36 -5.58 -21.64
CA PRO A 120 -12.38 -4.94 -20.81
C PRO A 120 -12.69 -5.75 -19.54
N PHE A 121 -12.91 -5.07 -18.42
CA PHE A 121 -13.29 -5.70 -17.15
C PHE A 121 -14.56 -5.06 -16.55
N ALA A 122 -15.28 -5.85 -15.77
CA ALA A 122 -16.40 -5.35 -14.99
C ALA A 122 -15.89 -4.52 -13.79
N THR A 123 -16.65 -3.49 -13.42
CA THR A 123 -16.33 -2.67 -12.24
C THR A 123 -16.21 -3.50 -10.96
N ASP A 124 -17.09 -4.49 -10.82
CA ASP A 124 -17.07 -5.39 -9.67
C ASP A 124 -15.77 -6.20 -9.59
N SER A 125 -15.21 -6.62 -10.72
CA SER A 125 -13.91 -7.31 -10.76
C SER A 125 -12.78 -6.43 -10.21
N LEU A 126 -12.72 -5.15 -10.61
CA LEU A 126 -11.71 -4.22 -10.07
C LEU A 126 -11.93 -3.97 -8.57
N ARG A 127 -13.20 -3.80 -8.14
CA ARG A 127 -13.56 -3.64 -6.72
C ARG A 127 -13.11 -4.85 -5.89
N GLU A 128 -13.38 -6.06 -6.36
CA GLU A 128 -12.97 -7.29 -5.67
C GLU A 128 -11.45 -7.41 -5.57
N VAL A 129 -10.74 -7.10 -6.66
CA VAL A 129 -9.27 -7.09 -6.67
C VAL A 129 -8.75 -6.07 -5.67
N LEU A 130 -9.24 -4.83 -5.68
CA LEU A 130 -8.84 -3.78 -4.73
C LEU A 130 -9.12 -4.21 -3.29
N ASN A 131 -10.29 -4.75 -3.01
CA ASN A 131 -10.61 -5.25 -1.67
C ASN A 131 -9.65 -6.36 -1.25
N ARG A 132 -9.35 -7.30 -2.12
CA ARG A 132 -8.41 -8.40 -1.85
C ARG A 132 -7.01 -7.89 -1.54
N VAL A 133 -6.44 -7.05 -2.42
CA VAL A 133 -5.05 -6.59 -2.26
C VAL A 133 -4.88 -5.62 -1.08
N THR A 134 -5.92 -4.90 -0.70
CA THR A 134 -5.89 -4.01 0.47
C THR A 134 -6.22 -4.73 1.78
N SER A 135 -7.09 -5.76 1.78
CA SER A 135 -7.37 -6.56 2.97
C SER A 135 -6.13 -7.32 3.45
N ILE A 136 -5.34 -7.86 2.54
CA ILE A 136 -4.06 -8.49 2.87
C ILE A 136 -3.16 -7.51 3.66
N ASN A 137 -3.07 -6.25 3.23
CA ASN A 137 -2.29 -5.24 3.93
C ASN A 137 -2.89 -4.90 5.31
N VAL A 138 -4.21 -4.85 5.44
CA VAL A 138 -4.89 -4.61 6.73
C VAL A 138 -4.65 -5.78 7.68
N ASP A 139 -4.76 -7.02 7.20
CA ASP A 139 -4.53 -8.21 8.02
C ASP A 139 -3.07 -8.31 8.47
N LEU A 140 -2.12 -8.04 7.56
CA LEU A 140 -0.69 -7.95 7.92
C LEU A 140 -0.43 -6.85 8.94
N ALA A 141 -1.03 -5.67 8.78
CA ALA A 141 -0.90 -4.58 9.76
C ALA A 141 -1.46 -4.99 11.13
N ARG A 142 -2.62 -5.62 11.17
CA ARG A 142 -3.23 -6.14 12.41
C ARG A 142 -2.35 -7.22 13.06
N MET A 143 -1.75 -8.12 12.27
CA MET A 143 -0.82 -9.13 12.80
C MET A 143 0.41 -8.46 13.42
N VAL A 144 0.99 -7.47 12.75
CA VAL A 144 2.09 -6.67 13.28
C VAL A 144 1.69 -5.97 14.57
N ASP A 145 0.57 -5.25 14.59
CA ASP A 145 0.07 -4.55 15.77
C ASP A 145 -0.14 -5.52 16.94
N ARG A 146 -0.77 -6.65 16.68
CA ARG A 146 -1.00 -7.69 17.70
C ARG A 146 0.29 -8.30 18.24
N ALA A 147 1.30 -8.49 17.39
CA ALA A 147 2.59 -9.04 17.82
C ALA A 147 3.40 -8.03 18.61
N LEU A 148 3.48 -6.76 18.13
CA LEU A 148 4.26 -5.71 18.77
C LEU A 148 3.65 -5.26 20.10
N SER A 149 2.32 -5.15 20.20
CA SER A 149 1.62 -4.73 21.43
C SER A 149 1.83 -5.68 22.61
N LYS A 150 2.11 -6.96 22.35
CA LYS A 150 2.41 -7.97 23.41
C LYS A 150 3.79 -7.78 24.04
N LYS A 151 4.66 -6.97 23.43
CA LYS A 151 6.02 -6.73 23.88
C LYS A 151 6.16 -5.28 24.33
N ARG A 152 6.88 -5.06 25.41
CA ARG A 152 7.12 -3.69 25.94
C ARG A 152 8.20 -2.98 25.12
N LEU A 153 7.86 -2.63 23.88
CA LEU A 153 8.73 -1.82 23.03
C LEU A 153 8.62 -0.34 23.39
N THR A 154 9.75 0.37 23.34
CA THR A 154 9.73 1.84 23.36
C THR A 154 9.18 2.36 22.01
N PRO A 155 8.72 3.63 21.94
CA PRO A 155 8.25 4.20 20.65
C PRO A 155 9.28 4.13 19.52
N LYS A 156 10.57 4.26 19.84
CA LYS A 156 11.66 4.12 18.87
C LYS A 156 11.82 2.68 18.39
N GLU A 157 11.79 1.72 19.31
CA GLU A 157 11.87 0.30 18.97
C GLU A 157 10.66 -0.16 18.15
N ASP A 158 9.44 0.28 18.50
CA ASP A 158 8.23 -0.01 17.72
C ASP A 158 8.36 0.51 16.28
N GLY A 159 8.80 1.76 16.11
CA GLY A 159 9.04 2.34 14.80
C GLY A 159 10.07 1.54 13.98
N VAL A 160 11.21 1.17 14.58
CA VAL A 160 12.24 0.35 13.92
C VAL A 160 11.71 -1.05 13.60
N ALA A 161 10.98 -1.71 14.52
CA ALA A 161 10.39 -3.02 14.30
C ALA A 161 9.44 -3.03 13.10
N ARG A 162 8.57 -2.03 12.97
CA ARG A 162 7.66 -1.88 11.82
C ARG A 162 8.40 -1.72 10.51
N LEU A 163 9.48 -0.95 10.48
CA LEU A 163 10.28 -0.74 9.27
C LEU A 163 11.03 -2.03 8.87
N VAL A 164 11.54 -2.79 9.85
CA VAL A 164 12.13 -4.12 9.58
C VAL A 164 11.09 -5.07 9.01
N LEU A 165 9.88 -5.13 9.58
CA LEU A 165 8.79 -5.98 9.10
C LEU A 165 8.26 -5.57 7.71
N LYS A 166 8.52 -4.34 7.28
CA LYS A 166 8.32 -3.90 5.88
C LYS A 166 9.43 -4.34 4.93
N GLY A 167 10.43 -5.05 5.41
CA GLY A 167 11.52 -5.58 4.59
C GLY A 167 12.76 -4.68 4.48
N LEU A 168 12.78 -3.48 5.12
CA LEU A 168 13.88 -2.53 5.00
C LEU A 168 15.16 -3.02 5.71
N SER A 169 16.31 -2.78 5.10
CA SER A 169 17.63 -3.00 5.69
C SER A 169 17.95 -1.97 6.79
N SER A 170 18.96 -2.25 7.61
CA SER A 170 19.41 -1.30 8.64
C SER A 170 19.88 0.03 8.07
N ALA A 171 20.49 0.01 6.89
CA ALA A 171 20.94 1.22 6.20
C ALA A 171 19.76 2.08 5.71
N GLU A 172 18.73 1.45 5.11
CA GLU A 172 17.51 2.15 4.68
C GLU A 172 16.74 2.74 5.87
N ILE A 173 16.63 1.99 6.98
CA ILE A 173 15.99 2.46 8.21
C ILE A 173 16.78 3.64 8.79
N ALA A 174 18.10 3.58 8.80
CA ALA A 174 18.96 4.67 9.26
C ALA A 174 18.71 5.95 8.44
N ALA A 175 18.65 5.83 7.11
CA ALA A 175 18.36 6.95 6.21
C ALA A 175 16.96 7.56 6.48
N ILE A 176 15.92 6.73 6.64
CA ILE A 176 14.54 7.17 6.89
C ILE A 176 14.40 7.85 8.25
N THR A 177 15.08 7.33 9.29
CA THR A 177 14.91 7.79 10.68
C THR A 177 15.89 8.88 11.10
N GLY A 178 16.84 9.24 10.22
CA GLY A 178 17.92 10.21 10.55
C GLY A 178 18.90 9.70 11.61
N ASN A 179 19.01 8.37 11.79
CA ASN A 179 19.91 7.74 12.75
C ASN A 179 21.12 7.12 12.07
N SER A 180 22.16 6.76 12.84
CA SER A 180 23.26 5.95 12.31
C SER A 180 22.83 4.48 12.16
N GLU A 181 23.41 3.76 11.20
CA GLU A 181 23.17 2.32 11.05
C GLU A 181 23.55 1.54 12.32
N LYS A 182 24.58 1.99 13.05
CA LYS A 182 24.99 1.44 14.35
C LYS A 182 23.84 1.55 15.37
N THR A 183 23.18 2.71 15.43
CA THR A 183 22.04 2.96 16.34
C THR A 183 20.86 2.04 15.98
N ILE A 184 20.57 1.86 14.68
CA ILE A 184 19.52 0.95 14.24
C ILE A 184 19.83 -0.50 14.65
N LYS A 185 21.07 -0.96 14.45
CA LYS A 185 21.51 -2.29 14.90
C LYS A 185 21.36 -2.49 16.40
N GLN A 186 21.65 -1.46 17.20
CA GLN A 186 21.41 -1.51 18.65
C GLN A 186 19.92 -1.66 18.99
N HIS A 187 19.03 -0.89 18.34
CA HIS A 187 17.58 -1.05 18.50
C HIS A 187 17.12 -2.46 18.11
N LEU A 188 17.62 -2.99 16.98
CA LEU A 188 17.28 -4.35 16.53
C LEU A 188 17.71 -5.41 17.57
N THR A 189 18.89 -5.29 18.14
CA THR A 189 19.33 -6.19 19.20
C THR A 189 18.36 -6.18 20.39
N GLN A 190 17.92 -5.00 20.84
CA GLN A 190 16.94 -4.89 21.93
C GLN A 190 15.57 -5.46 21.55
N ILE A 191 15.11 -5.23 20.33
CA ILE A 191 13.86 -5.79 19.81
C ILE A 191 13.94 -7.33 19.82
N TYR A 192 15.01 -7.92 19.28
CA TYR A 192 15.17 -9.36 19.22
C TYR A 192 15.23 -9.99 20.61
N LEU A 193 15.94 -9.37 21.55
CA LEU A 193 15.94 -9.81 22.94
C LEU A 193 14.54 -9.81 23.57
N LYS A 194 13.75 -8.76 23.35
CA LYS A 194 12.37 -8.66 23.86
C LYS A 194 11.43 -9.69 23.23
N PHE A 195 11.69 -10.09 21.99
CA PHE A 195 10.93 -11.13 21.30
C PHE A 195 11.43 -12.54 21.63
N GLY A 196 12.64 -12.68 22.18
CA GLY A 196 13.27 -13.97 22.46
C GLY A 196 13.70 -14.67 21.17
N VAL A 197 14.19 -13.91 20.20
CA VAL A 197 14.64 -14.40 18.90
C VAL A 197 16.11 -14.02 18.66
N GLU A 198 16.82 -14.83 17.87
CA GLU A 198 18.25 -14.63 17.63
C GLU A 198 18.51 -13.66 16.46
N GLY A 199 17.51 -13.43 15.61
CA GLY A 199 17.72 -12.57 14.45
C GLY A 199 16.46 -12.27 13.64
N ARG A 200 16.73 -11.63 12.50
CA ARG A 200 15.68 -11.11 11.62
C ARG A 200 14.71 -12.20 11.11
N ALA A 201 15.23 -13.34 10.70
CA ALA A 201 14.40 -14.41 10.14
C ALA A 201 13.41 -14.95 11.18
N GLU A 202 13.87 -15.23 12.39
CA GLU A 202 13.02 -15.68 13.50
C GLU A 202 12.02 -14.62 13.94
N PHE A 203 12.43 -13.34 13.91
CA PHE A 203 11.53 -12.23 14.19
C PHE A 203 10.36 -12.19 13.19
N PHE A 204 10.64 -12.38 11.89
CA PHE A 204 9.60 -12.50 10.87
C PHE A 204 8.68 -13.68 11.12
N HIS A 205 9.21 -14.87 11.39
CA HIS A 205 8.40 -16.06 11.72
C HIS A 205 7.54 -15.88 12.97
N THR A 206 8.03 -15.14 13.96
CA THR A 206 7.26 -14.86 15.18
C THR A 206 6.08 -13.95 14.93
N VAL A 207 6.21 -12.99 14.00
CA VAL A 207 5.16 -12.03 13.66
C VAL A 207 4.20 -12.60 12.61
N PHE A 208 4.72 -13.36 11.64
CA PHE A 208 4.00 -13.98 10.54
C PHE A 208 4.18 -15.51 10.60
N PRO A 209 3.52 -16.19 11.53
CA PRO A 209 3.58 -17.66 11.61
C PRO A 209 2.93 -18.24 10.35
N THR A 210 3.62 -19.18 9.69
CA THR A 210 3.13 -19.96 8.54
C THR A 210 2.17 -21.05 8.99
#